data_ab6e3639bf3d9d1eabec800193dd9b04
#
_entry.id   ab6e3639bf3d9d1eabec800193dd9b04
#
_cell.length_a   1.000
_cell.length_b   1.000
_cell.length_c   1.000
_cell.angle_alpha   90.00
_cell.angle_beta   90.00
_cell.angle_gamma   90.00
#
_symmetry.space_group_name_H-M   'P 1'
#
loop_
_entity.id
_entity.type
_entity.pdbx_description
1 polymer ?
#
loop_
_entity_poly.entity_id
_entity_poly.type
_entity_poly.pdbx_seq_one_letter_code
_entity_poly.pdbx_strand_id
1 'polypeptide(L)'
;MLAIRTIVAATLSAASIAAFAGADHMVIAMPQLPTVIEPQGLNNNAIDRYLPSVFETLLKADNATGELKPGLAESWKRISPETVEFKLRHGVKFHDGTDFTADDVVFTFGPERFSGEKAPGRAVAWEFLGNLKEVTKVDDYTVRITMKTPDPIIERRFSARTSEIVSEDGWKAAGGWENWIRKPIGTGPYKIVDFKTGNRLELV
;
A
#
# COMPACT_ATOMS: atom_id res chain seq x y z
N MET A 1 25.54 9.53 -78.81
CA MET A 1 25.17 10.15 -77.52
C MET A 1 24.54 9.08 -76.65
N LEU A 2 25.32 8.56 -75.76
CA LEU A 2 24.90 7.45 -74.85
C LEU A 2 24.50 8.06 -73.49
N ALA A 3 23.22 7.97 -73.10
CA ALA A 3 22.74 8.51 -71.88
C ALA A 3 22.92 7.42 -70.76
N ILE A 4 23.82 7.67 -69.83
CA ILE A 4 24.05 6.86 -68.67
C ILE A 4 22.94 7.20 -67.64
N ARG A 5 22.03 6.26 -67.37
CA ARG A 5 21.08 6.35 -66.32
C ARG A 5 21.72 5.83 -65.06
N THR A 6 22.03 6.74 -64.14
CA THR A 6 22.49 6.38 -62.74
C THR A 6 21.32 5.89 -61.93
N ILE A 7 21.33 4.63 -61.59
CA ILE A 7 20.37 4.05 -60.62
C ILE A 7 20.95 4.31 -59.23
N VAL A 8 20.32 5.20 -58.48
CA VAL A 8 20.61 5.37 -57.07
C VAL A 8 19.84 4.28 -56.30
N ALA A 9 20.55 3.27 -55.88
CA ALA A 9 20.01 2.27 -54.97
C ALA A 9 19.92 2.88 -53.55
N ALA A 10 18.72 3.22 -53.11
CA ALA A 10 18.46 3.57 -51.71
C ALA A 10 18.50 2.30 -50.88
N THR A 11 19.58 2.09 -50.17
CA THR A 11 19.65 1.06 -49.10
C THR A 11 18.80 1.53 -47.94
N LEU A 12 17.59 0.97 -47.84
CA LEU A 12 16.80 1.03 -46.57
C LEU A 12 17.60 0.28 -45.51
N SER A 13 18.24 1.02 -44.63
CA SER A 13 18.77 0.50 -43.40
C SER A 13 17.56 0.07 -42.55
N ALA A 14 17.26 -1.23 -42.53
CA ALA A 14 16.32 -1.80 -41.58
C ALA A 14 16.97 -1.65 -40.21
N ALA A 15 16.62 -0.59 -39.48
CA ALA A 15 16.88 -0.49 -38.08
C ALA A 15 16.14 -1.68 -37.43
N SER A 16 16.91 -2.68 -37.06
CA SER A 16 16.41 -3.77 -36.23
C SER A 16 15.93 -3.13 -34.94
N ILE A 17 14.62 -2.95 -34.83
CA ILE A 17 13.97 -2.78 -33.52
C ILE A 17 14.23 -4.11 -32.84
N ALA A 18 15.28 -4.16 -32.01
CA ALA A 18 15.45 -5.23 -31.05
C ALA A 18 14.20 -5.15 -30.18
N ALA A 19 13.24 -6.00 -30.46
CA ALA A 19 12.17 -6.26 -29.53
C ALA A 19 12.88 -6.77 -28.28
N PHE A 20 12.88 -5.97 -27.22
CA PHE A 20 13.19 -6.44 -25.88
C PHE A 20 12.07 -7.38 -25.44
N ALA A 21 11.97 -8.53 -26.13
CA ALA A 21 11.20 -9.66 -25.70
C ALA A 21 11.98 -10.27 -24.54
N GLY A 22 11.51 -10.03 -23.32
CA GLY A 22 12.03 -10.69 -22.15
C GLY A 22 12.78 -9.81 -21.16
N ALA A 23 12.35 -8.56 -20.94
CA ALA A 23 12.65 -7.95 -19.65
C ALA A 23 11.67 -8.51 -18.63
N ASP A 24 12.08 -9.54 -17.89
CA ASP A 24 11.31 -10.07 -16.76
C ASP A 24 11.18 -9.05 -15.61
N HIS A 25 11.65 -7.85 -15.82
CA HIS A 25 11.61 -6.75 -14.87
C HIS A 25 11.40 -5.38 -15.53
N MET A 26 10.75 -4.48 -14.81
CA MET A 26 10.58 -3.08 -15.18
C MET A 26 11.38 -2.21 -14.20
N VAL A 27 12.12 -1.24 -14.72
CA VAL A 27 12.83 -0.24 -13.91
C VAL A 27 12.11 1.09 -14.03
N ILE A 28 11.69 1.63 -12.87
CA ILE A 28 11.06 2.95 -12.78
C ILE A 28 12.01 3.89 -12.07
N ALA A 29 12.50 4.92 -12.78
CA ALA A 29 13.29 5.98 -12.18
C ALA A 29 12.37 6.99 -11.48
N MET A 30 12.69 7.32 -10.22
CA MET A 30 11.93 8.28 -9.41
C MET A 30 12.85 9.40 -8.92
N PRO A 31 12.36 10.64 -8.85
CA PRO A 31 13.14 11.78 -8.37
C PRO A 31 13.57 11.63 -6.91
N GLN A 32 12.78 10.89 -6.12
CA GLN A 32 13.04 10.62 -4.71
C GLN A 32 12.65 9.19 -4.40
N LEU A 33 13.57 8.46 -3.79
CA LEU A 33 13.32 7.12 -3.27
C LEU A 33 13.02 7.18 -1.76
N PRO A 34 12.27 6.21 -1.25
CA PRO A 34 11.90 6.19 0.16
C PRO A 34 13.13 6.02 1.06
N THR A 35 13.05 6.59 2.24
CA THR A 35 14.00 6.32 3.32
C THR A 35 13.51 5.20 4.23
N VAL A 36 12.20 4.97 4.27
CA VAL A 36 11.54 3.83 4.92
C VAL A 36 10.39 3.36 4.04
N ILE A 37 10.03 2.08 4.13
CA ILE A 37 8.87 1.50 3.45
C ILE A 37 7.88 1.07 4.51
N GLU A 38 7.19 2.02 5.07
CA GLU A 38 6.24 1.76 6.13
C GLU A 38 5.08 2.77 6.03
N PRO A 39 3.82 2.29 5.94
CA PRO A 39 2.67 3.17 5.67
C PRO A 39 2.53 4.34 6.65
N GLN A 40 2.83 4.12 7.93
CA GLN A 40 2.73 5.13 8.96
C GLN A 40 4.11 5.71 9.38
N GLY A 41 5.17 5.44 8.62
CA GLY A 41 6.54 5.83 8.98
C GLY A 41 6.94 7.23 8.54
N LEU A 42 6.42 7.72 7.43
CA LEU A 42 6.76 9.04 6.86
C LEU A 42 5.57 9.70 6.19
N ASN A 43 5.47 11.00 6.39
CA ASN A 43 4.53 11.84 5.68
C ASN A 43 5.23 12.52 4.50
N ASN A 44 5.36 11.85 3.36
CA ASN A 44 5.78 12.49 2.11
C ASN A 44 5.05 11.89 0.90
N ASN A 45 4.81 12.70 -0.13
CA ASN A 45 4.05 12.32 -1.32
C ASN A 45 4.78 11.29 -2.22
N ALA A 46 6.07 11.02 -1.99
CA ALA A 46 6.80 10.01 -2.75
C ALA A 46 6.36 8.59 -2.35
N ILE A 47 5.96 8.41 -1.10
CA ILE A 47 5.48 7.13 -0.54
C ILE A 47 4.22 6.65 -1.24
N ASP A 48 3.29 7.55 -1.55
CA ASP A 48 1.99 7.22 -2.15
C ASP A 48 2.10 6.52 -3.52
N ARG A 49 3.28 6.57 -4.15
CA ARG A 49 3.50 5.98 -5.47
C ARG A 49 3.79 4.48 -5.44
N TYR A 50 4.33 3.96 -4.36
CA TYR A 50 4.71 2.54 -4.24
C TYR A 50 3.99 1.80 -3.12
N LEU A 51 3.47 2.49 -2.11
CA LEU A 51 2.72 1.84 -1.04
C LEU A 51 1.56 0.97 -1.55
N PRO A 52 0.72 1.42 -2.52
CA PRO A 52 -0.37 0.60 -3.05
C PRO A 52 0.10 -0.67 -3.79
N SER A 53 1.39 -0.74 -4.15
CA SER A 53 1.97 -1.96 -4.73
C SER A 53 2.25 -3.03 -3.67
N VAL A 54 2.46 -2.63 -2.42
CA VAL A 54 2.87 -3.53 -1.32
C VAL A 54 1.74 -3.72 -0.31
N PHE A 55 0.92 -2.70 -0.08
CA PHE A 55 -0.11 -2.70 0.96
C PHE A 55 -1.48 -2.39 0.39
N GLU A 56 -2.50 -2.86 1.08
CA GLU A 56 -3.89 -2.53 0.77
C GLU A 56 -4.58 -1.89 1.98
N THR A 57 -5.64 -1.16 1.69
CA THR A 57 -6.53 -0.52 2.66
C THR A 57 -7.85 -1.30 2.77
N LEU A 58 -8.65 -1.04 3.81
CA LEU A 58 -9.97 -1.67 3.95
C LEU A 58 -10.88 -1.34 2.77
N LEU A 59 -10.86 -0.10 2.31
CA LEU A 59 -11.61 0.35 1.14
C LEU A 59 -10.65 0.95 0.10
N LYS A 60 -11.10 1.05 -1.13
CA LYS A 60 -10.42 1.73 -2.23
C LYS A 60 -11.28 2.90 -2.70
N ALA A 61 -10.67 4.03 -3.04
CA ALA A 61 -11.36 5.12 -3.70
C ALA A 61 -11.13 5.04 -5.22
N ASP A 62 -12.19 5.12 -5.99
CA ASP A 62 -12.08 5.27 -7.43
C ASP A 62 -11.54 6.67 -7.76
N ASN A 63 -10.40 6.73 -8.46
CA ASN A 63 -9.71 7.99 -8.71
C ASN A 63 -10.48 8.94 -9.65
N ALA A 64 -11.38 8.40 -10.49
CA ALA A 64 -12.14 9.21 -11.45
C ALA A 64 -13.44 9.74 -10.84
N THR A 65 -14.13 8.92 -10.05
CA THR A 65 -15.47 9.25 -9.50
C THR A 65 -15.43 9.61 -8.02
N GLY A 66 -14.36 9.22 -7.29
CA GLY A 66 -14.29 9.33 -5.85
C GLY A 66 -15.17 8.33 -5.11
N GLU A 67 -15.83 7.39 -5.80
CA GLU A 67 -16.66 6.37 -5.19
C GLU A 67 -15.83 5.38 -4.37
N LEU A 68 -16.37 4.96 -3.22
CA LEU A 68 -15.73 3.93 -2.39
C LEU A 68 -16.06 2.54 -2.92
N LYS A 69 -15.03 1.73 -3.04
CA LYS A 69 -15.09 0.34 -3.49
C LYS A 69 -14.48 -0.60 -2.44
N PRO A 70 -14.89 -1.88 -2.44
CA PRO A 70 -14.25 -2.90 -1.61
C PRO A 70 -12.73 -2.97 -1.83
N GLY A 71 -11.99 -3.08 -0.71
CA GLY A 71 -10.57 -3.41 -0.65
C GLY A 71 -10.36 -4.70 0.14
N LEU A 72 -9.69 -4.63 1.29
CA LEU A 72 -9.60 -5.73 2.24
C LEU A 72 -10.93 -5.97 2.99
N ALA A 73 -11.82 -4.98 3.04
CA ALA A 73 -13.20 -5.19 3.42
C ALA A 73 -14.07 -5.41 2.18
N GLU A 74 -14.91 -6.43 2.19
CA GLU A 74 -15.88 -6.73 1.14
C GLU A 74 -17.16 -5.90 1.24
N SER A 75 -17.50 -5.48 2.48
CA SER A 75 -18.65 -4.61 2.74
C SER A 75 -18.45 -3.84 4.05
N TRP A 76 -19.24 -2.79 4.23
CA TRP A 76 -19.22 -1.98 5.44
C TRP A 76 -20.61 -1.40 5.72
N LYS A 77 -20.85 -1.08 6.99
CA LYS A 77 -22.10 -0.49 7.45
C LYS A 77 -21.82 0.55 8.53
N ARG A 78 -22.32 1.75 8.34
CA ARG A 78 -22.33 2.78 9.40
C ARG A 78 -23.32 2.37 10.51
N ILE A 79 -22.82 2.21 11.73
CA ILE A 79 -23.61 1.81 12.92
C ILE A 79 -24.09 3.04 13.68
N SER A 80 -23.26 4.07 13.78
CA SER A 80 -23.59 5.35 14.38
C SER A 80 -22.78 6.47 13.66
N PRO A 81 -23.00 7.76 13.97
CA PRO A 81 -22.19 8.84 13.44
C PRO A 81 -20.68 8.68 13.69
N GLU A 82 -20.30 7.95 14.74
CA GLU A 82 -18.90 7.70 15.15
C GLU A 82 -18.38 6.32 14.76
N THR A 83 -19.26 5.36 14.39
CA THR A 83 -18.85 3.94 14.28
C THR A 83 -19.22 3.34 12.93
N VAL A 84 -18.25 2.67 12.31
CA VAL A 84 -18.44 1.84 11.11
C VAL A 84 -18.01 0.41 11.43
N GLU A 85 -18.80 -0.56 10.99
CA GLU A 85 -18.48 -1.98 10.99
C GLU A 85 -18.02 -2.38 9.58
N PHE A 86 -16.90 -3.11 9.50
CA PHE A 86 -16.35 -3.65 8.26
C PHE A 86 -16.39 -5.17 8.31
N LYS A 87 -16.87 -5.79 7.24
CA LYS A 87 -16.75 -7.21 6.97
C LYS A 87 -15.51 -7.43 6.11
N LEU A 88 -14.56 -8.20 6.62
CA LEU A 88 -13.28 -8.44 6.00
C LEU A 88 -13.37 -9.55 4.96
N ARG A 89 -12.54 -9.47 3.94
CA ARG A 89 -12.44 -10.48 2.90
C ARG A 89 -11.76 -11.73 3.42
N HIS A 90 -12.36 -12.90 3.15
CA HIS A 90 -11.77 -14.20 3.47
C HIS A 90 -10.67 -14.60 2.49
N GLY A 91 -9.72 -15.42 2.95
CA GLY A 91 -8.70 -16.05 2.10
C GLY A 91 -7.61 -15.12 1.59
N VAL A 92 -7.53 -13.89 2.09
CA VAL A 92 -6.41 -12.98 1.80
C VAL A 92 -5.18 -13.44 2.57
N LYS A 93 -4.03 -13.47 1.90
CA LYS A 93 -2.74 -13.79 2.51
C LYS A 93 -1.81 -12.59 2.47
N PHE A 94 -1.05 -12.43 3.54
CA PHE A 94 0.12 -11.57 3.54
C PHE A 94 1.26 -12.17 2.71
N HIS A 95 2.27 -11.38 2.41
CA HIS A 95 3.42 -11.79 1.59
C HIS A 95 4.27 -12.90 2.22
N ASP A 96 4.17 -13.10 3.53
CA ASP A 96 4.81 -14.20 4.27
C ASP A 96 3.96 -15.49 4.31
N GLY A 97 2.74 -15.43 3.79
CA GLY A 97 1.80 -16.55 3.71
C GLY A 97 0.84 -16.66 4.89
N THR A 98 0.96 -15.79 5.91
CA THR A 98 0.00 -15.71 7.03
C THR A 98 -1.37 -15.23 6.56
N ASP A 99 -2.42 -15.59 7.28
CA ASP A 99 -3.78 -15.17 6.96
C ASP A 99 -4.03 -13.73 7.43
N PHE A 100 -4.72 -12.94 6.59
CA PHE A 100 -5.26 -11.66 6.99
C PHE A 100 -6.55 -11.85 7.78
N THR A 101 -6.62 -11.29 8.98
CA THR A 101 -7.77 -11.36 9.88
C THR A 101 -8.06 -10.02 10.56
N ALA A 102 -9.08 -10.00 11.40
CA ALA A 102 -9.44 -8.85 12.23
C ALA A 102 -8.33 -8.47 13.22
N ASP A 103 -7.50 -9.42 13.65
CA ASP A 103 -6.39 -9.14 14.56
C ASP A 103 -5.36 -8.19 13.92
N ASP A 104 -5.05 -8.36 12.62
CA ASP A 104 -4.15 -7.46 11.89
C ASP A 104 -4.70 -6.03 11.81
N VAL A 105 -6.01 -5.89 11.64
CA VAL A 105 -6.65 -4.56 11.60
C VAL A 105 -6.57 -3.90 12.98
N VAL A 106 -6.89 -4.65 14.05
CA VAL A 106 -6.78 -4.18 15.43
C VAL A 106 -5.34 -3.81 15.77
N PHE A 107 -4.38 -4.66 15.38
CA PHE A 107 -2.95 -4.41 15.57
C PHE A 107 -2.49 -3.16 14.82
N THR A 108 -2.83 -3.05 13.52
CA THR A 108 -2.43 -1.92 12.67
C THR A 108 -2.73 -0.57 13.31
N PHE A 109 -3.90 -0.43 13.94
CA PHE A 109 -4.34 0.81 14.58
C PHE A 109 -4.20 0.79 16.11
N GLY A 110 -3.64 -0.26 16.65
CA GLY A 110 -3.47 -0.49 18.07
C GLY A 110 -2.40 0.39 18.75
N PRO A 111 -2.32 0.32 20.08
CA PRO A 111 -1.43 1.19 20.87
C PRO A 111 0.06 0.90 20.65
N GLU A 112 0.43 -0.30 20.30
CA GLU A 112 1.82 -0.66 20.07
C GLU A 112 2.38 0.06 18.85
N ARG A 113 1.59 0.16 17.79
CA ARG A 113 2.02 0.60 16.48
C ARG A 113 1.56 2.02 16.13
N PHE A 114 0.33 2.38 16.49
CA PHE A 114 -0.36 3.56 15.99
C PHE A 114 -0.84 4.51 17.08
N SER A 115 -1.73 4.06 17.99
CA SER A 115 -2.48 4.97 18.87
C SER A 115 -1.78 5.27 20.19
N GLY A 116 -0.79 4.47 20.61
CA GLY A 116 -0.06 4.65 21.86
C GLY A 116 0.90 5.82 21.85
N GLU A 117 1.23 6.36 23.01
CA GLU A 117 2.12 7.53 23.16
C GLU A 117 3.52 7.32 22.57
N LYS A 118 4.03 6.11 22.61
CA LYS A 118 5.35 5.72 22.13
C LYS A 118 5.29 4.98 20.77
N ALA A 119 4.10 4.89 20.16
CA ALA A 119 3.93 4.20 18.90
C ALA A 119 4.73 4.90 17.79
N PRO A 120 5.52 4.16 16.99
CA PRO A 120 6.40 4.76 15.99
C PRO A 120 5.61 5.48 14.87
N GLY A 121 4.40 5.02 14.55
CA GLY A 121 3.52 5.64 13.56
C GLY A 121 2.70 6.83 14.04
N ARG A 122 2.75 7.15 15.35
CA ARG A 122 1.84 8.12 15.99
C ARG A 122 1.82 9.49 15.33
N ALA A 123 2.97 10.04 14.98
CA ALA A 123 3.07 11.40 14.46
C ALA A 123 2.35 11.57 13.12
N VAL A 124 2.55 10.62 12.20
CA VAL A 124 1.93 10.61 10.87
C VAL A 124 0.46 10.21 10.95
N ALA A 125 0.21 9.16 11.70
CA ALA A 125 -1.12 8.61 11.90
C ALA A 125 -2.08 9.60 12.55
N TRP A 126 -1.60 10.39 13.50
CA TRP A 126 -2.38 11.42 14.17
C TRP A 126 -2.92 12.49 13.21
N GLU A 127 -2.18 12.82 12.16
CA GLU A 127 -2.61 13.80 11.15
C GLU A 127 -3.87 13.34 10.40
N PHE A 128 -3.97 12.04 10.07
CA PHE A 128 -5.05 11.50 9.24
C PHE A 128 -6.16 10.80 10.02
N LEU A 129 -5.80 10.17 11.14
CA LEU A 129 -6.69 9.38 11.98
C LEU A 129 -6.68 9.80 13.46
N GLY A 130 -6.30 11.05 13.75
CA GLY A 130 -6.23 11.58 15.13
C GLY A 130 -7.54 11.54 15.89
N ASN A 131 -8.67 11.47 15.17
CA ASN A 131 -10.00 11.27 15.73
C ASN A 131 -10.32 9.79 16.03
N LEU A 132 -9.44 8.84 15.67
CA LEU A 132 -9.64 7.43 15.98
C LEU A 132 -9.65 7.24 17.50
N LYS A 133 -10.69 6.58 17.99
CA LYS A 133 -10.82 6.17 19.39
C LYS A 133 -10.30 4.76 19.58
N GLU A 134 -10.86 3.82 18.83
CA GLU A 134 -10.52 2.40 18.96
C GLU A 134 -10.92 1.61 17.71
N VAL A 135 -10.25 0.48 17.51
CA VAL A 135 -10.65 -0.60 16.61
C VAL A 135 -10.88 -1.84 17.44
N THR A 136 -12.04 -2.46 17.31
CA THR A 136 -12.43 -3.65 18.08
C THR A 136 -12.75 -4.81 17.15
N LYS A 137 -12.22 -5.98 17.48
CA LYS A 137 -12.57 -7.25 16.85
C LYS A 137 -13.98 -7.67 17.31
N VAL A 138 -14.86 -7.97 16.35
CA VAL A 138 -16.18 -8.56 16.62
C VAL A 138 -16.10 -10.07 16.46
N ASP A 139 -15.49 -10.51 15.35
CA ASP A 139 -15.11 -11.89 15.03
C ASP A 139 -13.85 -11.88 14.15
N ASP A 140 -13.37 -13.04 13.69
CA ASP A 140 -12.14 -13.14 12.92
C ASP A 140 -12.16 -12.36 11.59
N TYR A 141 -13.35 -12.02 11.08
CA TYR A 141 -13.53 -11.28 9.82
C TYR A 141 -14.47 -10.09 9.96
N THR A 142 -14.65 -9.59 11.18
CA THR A 142 -15.47 -8.39 11.42
C THR A 142 -14.79 -7.49 12.42
N VAL A 143 -14.63 -6.22 12.07
CA VAL A 143 -14.11 -5.19 12.95
C VAL A 143 -15.07 -4.01 13.05
N ARG A 144 -15.07 -3.35 14.21
CA ARG A 144 -15.69 -2.02 14.38
C ARG A 144 -14.63 -1.00 14.62
N ILE A 145 -14.77 0.12 13.91
CA ILE A 145 -13.90 1.28 14.03
C ILE A 145 -14.73 2.41 14.60
N THR A 146 -14.31 2.92 15.75
CA THR A 146 -15.01 3.99 16.47
C THR A 146 -14.12 5.23 16.54
N MET A 147 -14.69 6.38 16.18
CA MET A 147 -14.08 7.69 16.29
C MET A 147 -14.45 8.34 17.63
N LYS A 148 -13.65 9.30 18.11
CA LYS A 148 -13.90 10.04 19.35
C LYS A 148 -15.11 10.98 19.27
N THR A 149 -15.36 11.50 18.07
CA THR A 149 -16.47 12.40 17.72
C THR A 149 -17.07 11.98 16.38
N PRO A 150 -18.32 12.40 16.06
CA PRO A 150 -18.93 12.13 14.76
C PRO A 150 -18.01 12.51 13.60
N ASP A 151 -17.86 11.59 12.65
CA ASP A 151 -17.01 11.79 11.47
C ASP A 151 -17.79 11.45 10.20
N PRO A 152 -18.20 12.46 9.40
CA PRO A 152 -18.99 12.24 8.19
C PRO A 152 -18.26 11.50 7.09
N ILE A 153 -16.93 11.42 7.16
CA ILE A 153 -16.07 10.79 6.15
C ILE A 153 -15.30 9.57 6.68
N ILE A 154 -15.78 8.97 7.77
CA ILE A 154 -15.07 7.87 8.43
C ILE A 154 -14.69 6.73 7.46
N GLU A 155 -15.60 6.31 6.56
CA GLU A 155 -15.33 5.25 5.59
C GLU A 155 -14.21 5.67 4.62
N ARG A 156 -14.23 6.92 4.16
CA ARG A 156 -13.22 7.44 3.24
C ARG A 156 -11.83 7.47 3.85
N ARG A 157 -11.71 7.65 5.16
CA ARG A 157 -10.41 7.60 5.84
C ARG A 157 -9.74 6.24 5.68
N PHE A 158 -10.51 5.16 5.61
CA PHE A 158 -10.01 3.79 5.43
C PHE A 158 -9.85 3.37 3.96
N SER A 159 -9.90 4.34 3.05
CA SER A 159 -9.45 4.21 1.65
C SER A 159 -8.24 5.10 1.33
N ALA A 160 -7.75 5.84 2.31
CA ALA A 160 -6.68 6.82 2.14
C ALA A 160 -5.36 6.30 2.70
N ARG A 161 -4.27 7.01 2.37
CA ARG A 161 -2.94 6.75 2.93
C ARG A 161 -2.98 6.76 4.47
N THR A 162 -2.04 6.07 5.08
CA THR A 162 -1.91 5.79 6.52
C THR A 162 -2.94 4.82 7.09
N SER A 163 -3.87 4.35 6.26
CA SER A 163 -4.84 3.31 6.63
C SER A 163 -4.55 1.94 6.01
N GLU A 164 -3.39 1.78 5.41
CA GLU A 164 -2.89 0.50 4.90
C GLU A 164 -2.70 -0.49 6.05
N ILE A 165 -3.12 -1.74 5.80
CA ILE A 165 -3.04 -2.81 6.79
C ILE A 165 -1.69 -3.53 6.68
N VAL A 166 -1.13 -3.87 7.83
CA VAL A 166 0.13 -4.60 7.95
C VAL A 166 -0.02 -5.88 8.74
N SER A 167 0.88 -6.84 8.51
CA SER A 167 0.89 -8.12 9.23
C SER A 167 1.34 -7.94 10.69
N GLU A 168 0.51 -8.39 11.64
CA GLU A 168 0.88 -8.48 13.04
C GLU A 168 1.99 -9.50 13.26
N ASP A 169 1.86 -10.68 12.64
CA ASP A 169 2.87 -11.74 12.74
C ASP A 169 4.20 -11.32 12.11
N GLY A 170 4.16 -10.65 10.96
CA GLY A 170 5.34 -10.09 10.33
C GLY A 170 6.04 -9.04 11.19
N TRP A 171 5.28 -8.19 11.87
CA TRP A 171 5.82 -7.23 12.83
C TRP A 171 6.52 -7.91 13.99
N LYS A 172 5.87 -8.89 14.62
CA LYS A 172 6.44 -9.66 15.73
C LYS A 172 7.71 -10.39 15.29
N ALA A 173 7.69 -11.01 14.11
CA ALA A 173 8.85 -11.71 13.54
C ALA A 173 10.04 -10.78 13.23
N ALA A 174 9.79 -9.52 12.85
CA ALA A 174 10.83 -8.54 12.61
C ALA A 174 11.61 -8.17 13.88
N GLY A 175 11.00 -8.30 15.06
CA GLY A 175 11.65 -8.06 16.35
C GLY A 175 11.96 -6.59 16.63
N GLY A 176 11.28 -5.65 15.94
CA GLY A 176 11.39 -4.22 16.21
C GLY A 176 11.34 -3.33 14.97
N TRP A 177 11.12 -2.04 15.22
CA TRP A 177 10.91 -1.02 14.21
C TRP A 177 11.99 -0.96 13.14
N GLU A 178 13.26 -0.96 13.53
CA GLU A 178 14.41 -0.82 12.62
C GLU A 178 14.52 -1.94 11.59
N ASN A 179 14.10 -3.15 11.95
CA ASN A 179 14.04 -4.28 11.04
C ASN A 179 12.77 -4.25 10.19
N TRP A 180 11.63 -3.91 10.83
CA TRP A 180 10.35 -3.84 10.18
C TRP A 180 10.35 -2.86 9.00
N ILE A 181 10.83 -1.63 9.19
CA ILE A 181 10.83 -0.58 8.15
C ILE A 181 11.66 -0.92 6.91
N ARG A 182 12.49 -1.97 6.97
CA ARG A 182 13.31 -2.43 5.85
C ARG A 182 12.60 -3.46 4.97
N LYS A 183 11.70 -4.24 5.57
CA LYS A 183 10.98 -5.31 4.88
C LYS A 183 9.61 -5.53 5.52
N PRO A 184 8.74 -4.54 5.51
CA PRO A 184 7.41 -4.70 6.06
C PRO A 184 6.57 -5.65 5.19
N ILE A 185 5.58 -6.28 5.83
CA ILE A 185 4.72 -7.31 5.24
C ILE A 185 3.33 -6.72 4.98
N GLY A 186 2.91 -6.74 3.73
CA GLY A 186 1.58 -6.30 3.27
C GLY A 186 0.85 -7.38 2.47
N THR A 187 -0.30 -7.02 1.91
CA THR A 187 -1.18 -7.89 1.10
C THR A 187 -1.23 -7.48 -0.36
N GLY A 188 -0.48 -6.45 -0.76
CA GLY A 188 -0.51 -5.90 -2.11
C GLY A 188 0.03 -6.86 -3.18
N PRO A 189 -0.09 -6.48 -4.47
CA PRO A 189 0.27 -7.35 -5.59
C PRO A 189 1.77 -7.66 -5.70
N TYR A 190 2.63 -6.92 -5.00
CA TYR A 190 4.08 -7.09 -5.05
C TYR A 190 4.70 -7.22 -3.67
N LYS A 191 5.70 -8.09 -3.53
CA LYS A 191 6.50 -8.29 -2.32
C LYS A 191 7.80 -7.50 -2.40
N ILE A 192 8.28 -7.00 -1.25
CA ILE A 192 9.60 -6.39 -1.14
C ILE A 192 10.66 -7.51 -1.12
N VAL A 193 11.57 -7.47 -2.07
CA VAL A 193 12.74 -8.38 -2.14
C VAL A 193 13.96 -7.72 -1.53
N ASP A 194 14.27 -6.50 -1.97
CA ASP A 194 15.42 -5.73 -1.48
C ASP A 194 15.05 -4.24 -1.35
N PHE A 195 15.58 -3.63 -0.31
CA PHE A 195 15.44 -2.20 -0.09
C PHE A 195 16.77 -1.59 0.38
N LYS A 196 17.28 -0.67 -0.44
CA LYS A 196 18.43 0.17 -0.11
C LYS A 196 17.98 1.61 -0.02
N THR A 197 17.96 2.14 1.19
CA THR A 197 17.51 3.49 1.52
C THR A 197 18.05 4.53 0.54
N GLY A 198 17.17 5.31 -0.06
CA GLY A 198 17.51 6.36 -1.02
C GLY A 198 18.14 5.90 -2.34
N ASN A 199 18.22 4.60 -2.60
CA ASN A 199 18.90 4.04 -3.78
C ASN A 199 17.98 3.14 -4.61
N ARG A 200 17.41 2.09 -4.02
CA ARG A 200 16.64 1.08 -4.74
C ARG A 200 15.57 0.44 -3.87
N LEU A 201 14.41 0.23 -4.46
CA LEU A 201 13.36 -0.65 -3.98
C LEU A 201 13.12 -1.71 -5.06
N GLU A 202 13.26 -2.99 -4.71
CA GLU A 202 13.01 -4.12 -5.59
C GLU A 202 11.76 -4.88 -5.12
N LEU A 203 10.84 -5.06 -6.04
CA LEU A 203 9.56 -5.71 -5.83
C LEU A 203 9.43 -6.91 -6.78
N VAL A 204 8.73 -7.96 -6.32
CA VAL A 204 8.40 -9.16 -7.09
C VAL A 204 6.93 -9.51 -6.93
#